data_dde78fd0c862b7f16f1637e9adbd93fc
#
_entry.id   dde78fd0c862b7f16f1637e9adbd93fc
#
_cell.length_a   1.000
_cell.length_b   1.000
_cell.length_c   1.000
_cell.angle_alpha   90.00
_cell.angle_beta   90.00
_cell.angle_gamma   90.00
#
_symmetry.space_group_name_H-M   'P 1'
#
loop_
_entity.id
_entity.type
_entity.pdbx_description
1 polymer ?
#
loop_
_entity_poly.entity_id
_entity_poly.type
_entity_poly.pdbx_seq_one_letter_code
_entity_poly.pdbx_strand_id
1 'polypeptide(L)'
;ISPVDRLTELAGTLEKYGVRMIGADAEAIDKGEDRQSFKDAMMRIGLDLPASGVAHNMAEAWDIAKNVVGNYPMIIRPAFTLGGTGGGVAYNKTEFEEIVTRGLDLSPVHEVLIEESLLGWKEIEMEVMRDCADNCIAICSIENLDPMGIHTGDSITVAPAMTLTARE
;
A
#
# COMPACT_ATOMS: atom_id res chain seq x y z
N ILE A 1 -5.34 -16.00 -6.20
CA ILE A 1 -6.31 -15.49 -5.19
C ILE A 1 -5.61 -15.61 -3.85
N SER A 2 -5.40 -14.47 -3.19
CA SER A 2 -4.79 -14.47 -1.85
C SER A 2 -5.72 -15.13 -0.83
N PRO A 3 -5.21 -15.61 0.32
CA PRO A 3 -6.07 -16.07 1.41
C PRO A 3 -7.05 -15.01 1.89
N VAL A 4 -6.71 -13.73 1.76
CA VAL A 4 -7.53 -12.58 2.16
C VAL A 4 -8.71 -12.40 1.21
N ASP A 5 -8.50 -12.48 -0.11
CA ASP A 5 -9.57 -12.42 -1.11
C ASP A 5 -10.62 -13.50 -0.85
N ARG A 6 -10.19 -14.72 -0.48
CA ARG A 6 -11.11 -15.80 -0.13
C ARG A 6 -11.90 -15.54 1.15
N LEU A 7 -11.30 -14.87 2.13
CA LEU A 7 -12.01 -14.50 3.35
C LEU A 7 -13.10 -13.46 3.07
N THR A 8 -12.80 -12.48 2.23
CA THR A 8 -13.78 -11.46 1.81
C THR A 8 -14.94 -12.09 1.02
N GLU A 9 -14.65 -12.99 0.07
CA GLU A 9 -15.67 -13.75 -0.67
C GLU A 9 -16.56 -14.61 0.26
N LEU A 10 -15.98 -15.17 1.32
CA LEU A 10 -16.69 -16.01 2.27
C LEU A 10 -17.45 -15.22 3.35
N ALA A 11 -17.12 -13.95 3.56
CA ALA A 11 -17.68 -13.14 4.65
C ALA A 11 -19.21 -13.14 4.65
N GLY A 12 -19.85 -12.90 3.50
CA GLY A 12 -21.29 -12.94 3.38
C GLY A 12 -21.89 -14.33 3.64
N THR A 13 -21.14 -15.39 3.35
CA THR A 13 -21.55 -16.77 3.66
C THR A 13 -21.43 -17.04 5.15
N LEU A 14 -20.34 -16.60 5.78
CA LEU A 14 -20.15 -16.77 7.23
C LEU A 14 -21.23 -16.05 8.02
N GLU A 15 -21.54 -14.82 7.65
CA GLU A 15 -22.62 -14.04 8.26
C GLU A 15 -23.98 -14.73 8.16
N LYS A 16 -24.31 -15.26 6.97
CA LYS A 16 -25.56 -16.03 6.74
C LYS A 16 -25.70 -17.24 7.68
N TYR A 17 -24.58 -17.86 8.05
CA TYR A 17 -24.56 -19.01 8.96
C TYR A 17 -24.28 -18.62 10.42
N GLY A 18 -24.27 -17.33 10.76
CA GLY A 18 -24.00 -16.83 12.10
C GLY A 18 -22.58 -17.09 12.60
N VAL A 19 -21.66 -17.31 11.69
CA VAL A 19 -20.25 -17.52 12.02
C VAL A 19 -19.55 -16.17 12.11
N ARG A 20 -19.06 -15.84 13.29
CA ARG A 20 -18.34 -14.59 13.52
C ARG A 20 -16.87 -14.74 13.11
N MET A 21 -16.38 -13.81 12.30
CA MET A 21 -14.96 -13.66 12.05
C MET A 21 -14.25 -13.13 13.31
N ILE A 22 -13.09 -13.68 13.63
CA ILE A 22 -12.19 -13.17 14.67
C ILE A 22 -11.11 -12.31 14.02
N GLY A 23 -10.70 -11.23 14.70
CA GLY A 23 -9.80 -10.22 14.16
C GLY A 23 -10.58 -9.11 13.45
N ALA A 24 -10.09 -8.65 12.31
CA ALA A 24 -10.77 -7.64 11.50
C ALA A 24 -12.05 -8.20 10.84
N ASP A 25 -13.08 -7.38 10.75
CA ASP A 25 -14.28 -7.72 9.99
C ASP A 25 -14.08 -7.55 8.47
N ALA A 26 -15.06 -8.01 7.68
CA ALA A 26 -14.97 -7.98 6.23
C ALA A 26 -14.82 -6.55 5.68
N GLU A 27 -15.51 -5.57 6.28
CA GLU A 27 -15.42 -4.17 5.87
C GLU A 27 -14.03 -3.60 6.12
N ALA A 28 -13.42 -3.91 7.27
CA ALA A 28 -12.07 -3.47 7.60
C ALA A 28 -11.02 -4.12 6.68
N ILE A 29 -11.19 -5.41 6.35
CA ILE A 29 -10.32 -6.12 5.40
C ILE A 29 -10.41 -5.48 4.02
N ASP A 30 -11.63 -5.31 3.49
CA ASP A 30 -11.85 -4.71 2.18
C ASP A 30 -11.26 -3.30 2.09
N LYS A 31 -11.47 -2.49 3.11
CA LYS A 31 -10.89 -1.14 3.23
C LYS A 31 -9.36 -1.13 3.27
N GLY A 32 -8.75 -2.15 3.88
CA GLY A 32 -7.29 -2.27 3.98
C GLY A 32 -6.64 -2.82 2.72
N GLU A 33 -7.32 -3.72 1.99
CA GLU A 33 -6.80 -4.36 0.79
C GLU A 33 -7.05 -3.56 -0.48
N ASP A 34 -8.21 -2.88 -0.59
CA ASP A 34 -8.49 -2.01 -1.72
C ASP A 34 -7.77 -0.67 -1.56
N ARG A 35 -6.84 -0.40 -2.49
CA ARG A 35 -5.97 0.78 -2.45
C ARG A 35 -6.73 2.10 -2.50
N GLN A 36 -7.81 2.17 -3.27
CA GLN A 36 -8.60 3.39 -3.38
C GLN A 36 -9.40 3.61 -2.10
N SER A 37 -10.05 2.58 -1.57
CA SER A 37 -10.78 2.62 -0.31
C SER A 37 -9.90 3.02 0.86
N PHE A 38 -8.67 2.47 0.91
CA PHE A 38 -7.66 2.86 1.89
C PHE A 38 -7.26 4.33 1.76
N LYS A 39 -6.94 4.78 0.53
CA LYS A 39 -6.60 6.17 0.24
C LYS A 39 -7.70 7.13 0.70
N ASP A 40 -8.94 6.85 0.34
CA ASP A 40 -10.10 7.66 0.72
C ASP A 40 -10.30 7.69 2.24
N ALA A 41 -10.06 6.56 2.92
CA ALA A 41 -10.14 6.49 4.37
C ALA A 41 -9.07 7.35 5.04
N MET A 42 -7.82 7.29 4.58
CA MET A 42 -6.71 8.09 5.12
C MET A 42 -6.91 9.59 4.87
N MET A 43 -7.32 9.97 3.67
CA MET A 43 -7.64 11.36 3.35
C MET A 43 -8.78 11.92 4.22
N ARG A 44 -9.80 11.09 4.51
CA ARG A 44 -10.94 11.48 5.36
C ARG A 44 -10.53 11.80 6.79
N ILE A 45 -9.50 11.14 7.31
CA ILE A 45 -8.96 11.42 8.64
C ILE A 45 -7.83 12.44 8.64
N GLY A 46 -7.52 13.04 7.48
CA GLY A 46 -6.56 14.13 7.35
C GLY A 46 -5.10 13.69 7.34
N LEU A 47 -4.82 12.43 7.00
CA LEU A 47 -3.46 11.94 6.80
C LEU A 47 -2.98 12.20 5.37
N ASP A 48 -1.74 12.61 5.24
CA ASP A 48 -1.08 12.75 3.96
C ASP A 48 -0.71 11.37 3.39
N LEU A 49 -0.78 11.27 2.08
CA LEU A 49 -0.43 10.08 1.33
C LEU A 49 0.51 10.47 0.19
N PRO A 50 1.38 9.58 -0.26
CA PRO A 50 2.17 9.80 -1.47
C PRO A 50 1.27 10.15 -2.64
N ALA A 51 1.65 11.16 -3.41
CA ALA A 51 0.95 11.51 -4.63
C ALA A 51 0.91 10.31 -5.57
N SER A 52 -0.26 9.89 -6.01
CA SER A 52 -0.40 8.67 -6.80
C SER A 52 -1.61 8.70 -7.71
N GLY A 53 -1.55 7.90 -8.77
CA GLY A 53 -2.66 7.70 -9.70
C GLY A 53 -2.57 6.36 -10.42
N VAL A 54 -3.71 5.88 -10.89
CA VAL A 54 -3.85 4.62 -11.61
C VAL A 54 -3.92 4.90 -13.11
N ALA A 55 -3.14 4.15 -13.90
CA ALA A 55 -3.10 4.26 -15.36
C ALA A 55 -3.36 2.92 -16.03
N HIS A 56 -4.14 2.93 -17.12
CA HIS A 56 -4.46 1.78 -17.95
C HIS A 56 -3.76 1.82 -19.32
N ASN A 57 -3.06 2.89 -19.59
CA ASN A 57 -2.26 3.08 -20.80
C ASN A 57 -1.17 4.11 -20.57
N MET A 58 -0.23 4.18 -21.52
CA MET A 58 0.92 5.08 -21.43
C MET A 58 0.53 6.57 -21.43
N ALA A 59 -0.55 6.96 -22.08
CA ALA A 59 -0.97 8.37 -22.10
C ALA A 59 -1.48 8.82 -20.73
N GLU A 60 -2.28 8.01 -20.07
CA GLU A 60 -2.71 8.23 -18.68
C GLU A 60 -1.51 8.22 -17.71
N ALA A 61 -0.58 7.28 -17.90
CA ALA A 61 0.63 7.21 -17.12
C ALA A 61 1.45 8.52 -17.20
N TRP A 62 1.59 9.09 -18.38
CA TRP A 62 2.25 10.36 -18.57
C TRP A 62 1.50 11.54 -17.95
N ASP A 63 0.18 11.51 -17.99
CA ASP A 63 -0.63 12.57 -17.35
C ASP A 63 -0.42 12.55 -15.84
N ILE A 64 -0.47 11.37 -15.21
CA ILE A 64 -0.21 11.18 -13.79
C ILE A 64 1.22 11.61 -13.43
N ALA A 65 2.20 11.16 -14.20
CA ALA A 65 3.59 11.50 -13.96
C ALA A 65 3.85 13.01 -13.97
N LYS A 66 3.17 13.76 -14.84
CA LYS A 66 3.35 15.21 -14.97
C LYS A 66 2.50 16.04 -14.01
N ASN A 67 1.23 15.64 -13.83
CA ASN A 67 0.23 16.48 -13.20
C ASN A 67 -0.09 16.06 -11.76
N VAL A 68 0.26 14.85 -11.37
CA VAL A 68 -0.01 14.31 -10.03
C VAL A 68 1.29 14.14 -9.25
N VAL A 69 2.24 13.36 -9.76
CA VAL A 69 3.49 13.04 -9.05
C VAL A 69 4.56 14.13 -9.26
N GLY A 70 4.77 14.54 -10.49
CA GLY A 70 5.60 15.70 -10.84
C GLY A 70 7.10 15.43 -10.96
N ASN A 71 7.70 14.65 -10.10
CA ASN A 71 9.15 14.48 -10.00
C ASN A 71 9.60 13.01 -9.96
N TYR A 72 10.79 12.74 -10.46
CA TYR A 72 11.49 11.47 -10.25
C TYR A 72 12.23 11.46 -8.89
N PRO A 73 12.48 10.28 -8.31
CA PRO A 73 12.07 8.97 -8.76
C PRO A 73 10.56 8.71 -8.56
N MET A 74 10.00 7.83 -9.38
CA MET A 74 8.60 7.39 -9.29
C MET A 74 8.55 5.87 -9.11
N ILE A 75 7.63 5.41 -8.29
CA ILE A 75 7.37 3.98 -8.10
C ILE A 75 6.24 3.55 -9.02
N ILE A 76 6.45 2.46 -9.76
CA ILE A 76 5.44 1.85 -10.61
C ILE A 76 5.11 0.46 -10.08
N ARG A 77 3.83 0.19 -9.83
CA ARG A 77 3.34 -1.08 -9.29
C ARG A 77 2.21 -1.61 -10.16
N PRO A 78 2.43 -2.70 -10.92
CA PRO A 78 1.35 -3.36 -11.63
C PRO A 78 0.29 -3.90 -10.67
N ALA A 79 -0.99 -3.81 -11.06
CA ALA A 79 -2.07 -4.38 -10.27
C ALA A 79 -2.08 -5.92 -10.40
N PHE A 80 -2.44 -6.59 -9.31
CA PHE A 80 -2.63 -8.05 -9.23
C PHE A 80 -1.40 -8.88 -9.66
N THR A 81 -0.19 -8.37 -9.46
CA THR A 81 1.04 -9.14 -9.66
C THR A 81 1.58 -9.64 -8.31
N LEU A 82 2.20 -10.83 -8.32
CA LEU A 82 2.81 -11.43 -7.14
C LEU A 82 4.26 -10.97 -6.96
N GLY A 83 4.64 -10.68 -5.71
CA GLY A 83 6.03 -10.42 -5.34
C GLY A 83 6.65 -9.21 -6.04
N GLY A 84 5.86 -8.18 -6.38
CA GLY A 84 6.36 -6.98 -7.04
C GLY A 84 6.80 -7.17 -8.50
N THR A 85 6.45 -8.31 -9.12
CA THR A 85 6.82 -8.63 -10.50
C THR A 85 6.31 -7.57 -11.47
N GLY A 86 7.21 -7.06 -12.32
CA GLY A 86 6.90 -6.04 -13.34
C GLY A 86 6.92 -4.61 -12.82
N GLY A 87 6.98 -4.40 -11.50
CA GLY A 87 7.14 -3.09 -10.89
C GLY A 87 8.59 -2.61 -10.87
N GLY A 88 8.79 -1.41 -10.37
CA GLY A 88 10.12 -0.84 -10.20
C GLY A 88 10.11 0.63 -9.86
N VAL A 89 11.30 1.17 -9.68
CA VAL A 89 11.55 2.60 -9.46
C VAL A 89 12.13 3.20 -10.73
N ALA A 90 11.47 4.20 -11.27
CA ALA A 90 11.95 4.95 -12.43
C ALA A 90 12.66 6.23 -11.97
N TYR A 91 13.89 6.40 -12.37
CA TYR A 91 14.70 7.59 -12.08
C TYR A 91 14.73 8.60 -13.24
N ASN A 92 14.25 8.19 -14.39
CA ASN A 92 14.20 9.02 -15.59
C ASN A 92 13.09 8.58 -16.54
N LYS A 93 12.88 9.35 -17.59
CA LYS A 93 11.86 9.12 -18.61
C LYS A 93 11.95 7.75 -19.27
N THR A 94 13.14 7.31 -19.64
CA THR A 94 13.34 6.04 -20.36
C THR A 94 12.96 4.86 -19.46
N GLU A 95 13.44 4.85 -18.23
CA GLU A 95 13.07 3.82 -17.24
C GLU A 95 11.57 3.82 -16.95
N PHE A 96 10.96 5.01 -16.86
CA PHE A 96 9.52 5.14 -16.68
C PHE A 96 8.74 4.45 -17.80
N GLU A 97 9.06 4.76 -19.06
CA GLU A 97 8.39 4.15 -20.22
C GLU A 97 8.56 2.62 -20.24
N GLU A 98 9.77 2.13 -19.96
CA GLU A 98 10.06 0.69 -19.93
C GLU A 98 9.29 -0.03 -18.81
N ILE A 99 9.30 0.52 -17.60
CA ILE A 99 8.64 -0.11 -16.45
C ILE A 99 7.11 -0.06 -16.58
N VAL A 100 6.55 1.07 -17.02
CA VAL A 100 5.11 1.21 -17.24
C VAL A 100 4.63 0.24 -18.33
N THR A 101 5.34 0.16 -19.47
CA THR A 101 4.98 -0.76 -20.55
C THR A 101 4.99 -2.20 -20.04
N ARG A 102 6.07 -2.62 -19.41
CA ARG A 102 6.18 -3.96 -18.83
C ARG A 102 5.11 -4.23 -17.77
N GLY A 103 4.81 -3.23 -16.93
CA GLY A 103 3.81 -3.33 -15.88
C GLY A 103 2.40 -3.51 -16.42
N LEU A 104 2.03 -2.75 -17.45
CA LEU A 104 0.74 -2.89 -18.13
C LEU A 104 0.59 -4.27 -18.79
N ASP A 105 1.66 -4.77 -19.43
CA ASP A 105 1.66 -6.08 -20.08
C ASP A 105 1.51 -7.24 -19.09
N LEU A 106 2.12 -7.11 -17.91
CA LEU A 106 2.10 -8.15 -16.89
C LEU A 106 0.87 -8.10 -15.98
N SER A 107 0.22 -6.96 -15.87
CA SER A 107 -1.02 -6.83 -15.10
C SER A 107 -2.18 -7.54 -15.81
N PRO A 108 -2.87 -8.49 -15.15
CA PRO A 108 -4.02 -9.17 -15.74
C PRO A 108 -5.16 -8.24 -16.12
N VAL A 109 -5.21 -7.06 -15.52
CA VAL A 109 -6.24 -6.03 -15.76
C VAL A 109 -5.69 -4.82 -16.52
N HIS A 110 -4.46 -4.92 -17.05
CA HIS A 110 -3.77 -3.82 -17.74
C HIS A 110 -3.75 -2.51 -16.94
N GLU A 111 -3.35 -2.60 -15.68
CA GLU A 111 -3.36 -1.48 -14.76
C GLU A 111 -2.03 -1.35 -14.04
N VAL A 112 -1.54 -0.11 -13.90
CA VAL A 112 -0.39 0.24 -13.07
C VAL A 112 -0.72 1.41 -12.15
N LEU A 113 -0.28 1.34 -10.90
CA LEU A 113 -0.20 2.46 -10.00
C LEU A 113 1.13 3.18 -10.22
N ILE A 114 1.07 4.49 -10.36
CA ILE A 114 2.25 5.38 -10.39
C ILE A 114 2.21 6.23 -9.14
N GLU A 115 3.30 6.23 -8.40
CA GLU A 115 3.35 6.80 -7.06
C GLU A 115 4.64 7.58 -6.84
N GLU A 116 4.54 8.64 -6.04
CA GLU A 116 5.68 9.37 -5.53
C GLU A 116 6.61 8.45 -4.74
N SER A 117 7.91 8.56 -4.97
CA SER A 117 8.88 7.75 -4.24
C SER A 117 9.24 8.41 -2.91
N LEU A 118 9.12 7.65 -1.85
CA LEU A 118 9.56 8.03 -0.50
C LEU A 118 10.94 7.46 -0.15
N LEU A 119 11.76 7.10 -1.14
CA LEU A 119 13.13 6.65 -0.91
C LEU A 119 13.91 7.69 -0.08
N GLY A 120 14.56 7.22 0.97
CA GLY A 120 15.28 8.07 1.92
C GLY A 120 14.47 8.58 3.11
N TRP A 121 13.16 8.30 3.15
CA TRP A 121 12.34 8.54 4.34
C TRP A 121 12.56 7.43 5.37
N LYS A 122 12.31 7.74 6.62
CA LYS A 122 12.22 6.72 7.69
C LYS A 122 10.89 6.01 7.58
N GLU A 123 10.92 4.71 7.76
CA GLU A 123 9.73 3.87 7.84
C GLU A 123 9.47 3.49 9.29
N ILE A 124 8.37 4.00 9.83
CA ILE A 124 7.94 3.75 11.19
C ILE A 124 6.53 3.16 11.14
N GLU A 125 6.34 2.09 11.86
CA GLU A 125 5.05 1.42 12.00
C GLU A 125 4.56 1.54 13.44
N MET A 126 3.25 1.47 13.61
CA MET A 126 2.62 1.41 14.94
C MET A 126 1.82 0.12 15.04
N GLU A 127 2.15 -0.69 16.04
CA GLU A 127 1.31 -1.84 16.37
C GLU A 127 0.14 -1.37 17.21
N VAL A 128 -1.07 -1.54 16.68
CA VAL A 128 -2.30 -1.05 17.29
C VAL A 128 -3.29 -2.19 17.45
N MET A 129 -3.89 -2.28 18.63
CA MET A 129 -4.95 -3.25 18.91
C MET A 129 -6.23 -2.52 19.30
N ARG A 130 -7.36 -2.94 18.72
CA ARG A 130 -8.69 -2.43 19.04
C ARG A 130 -9.63 -3.59 19.33
N ASP A 131 -10.37 -3.48 20.44
CA ASP A 131 -11.34 -4.49 20.83
C ASP A 131 -12.77 -4.17 20.35
N CYS A 132 -13.70 -5.10 20.58
CA CYS A 132 -15.09 -4.92 20.18
C CYS A 132 -15.87 -3.88 21.03
N ALA A 133 -15.28 -3.38 22.12
CA ALA A 133 -15.84 -2.30 22.94
C ALA A 133 -15.25 -0.94 22.57
N ASP A 134 -14.49 -0.89 21.47
CA ASP A 134 -13.86 0.33 20.96
C ASP A 134 -12.67 0.85 21.82
N ASN A 135 -12.12 0.01 22.67
CA ASN A 135 -10.86 0.34 23.34
C ASN A 135 -9.71 0.17 22.33
N CYS A 136 -8.92 1.21 22.16
CA CYS A 136 -7.78 1.22 21.25
C CYS A 136 -6.49 1.50 22.02
N ILE A 137 -5.48 0.65 21.83
CA ILE A 137 -4.15 0.82 22.42
C ILE A 137 -3.08 0.73 21.34
N ALA A 138 -2.09 1.60 21.40
CA ALA A 138 -0.83 1.45 20.70
C ALA A 138 0.10 0.59 21.56
N ILE A 139 0.50 -0.57 21.06
CA ILE A 139 1.36 -1.52 21.77
C ILE A 139 2.79 -1.03 21.74
N CYS A 140 3.31 -0.75 20.56
CA CYS A 140 4.66 -0.22 20.36
C CYS A 140 4.77 0.49 19.00
N SER A 141 5.82 1.29 18.89
CA SER A 141 6.34 1.75 17.60
C SER A 141 7.40 0.76 17.10
N ILE A 142 7.46 0.57 15.79
CA ILE A 142 8.44 -0.30 15.12
C ILE A 142 9.17 0.55 14.08
N GLU A 143 10.47 0.46 14.06
CA GLU A 143 11.33 1.14 13.10
C GLU A 143 11.97 0.13 12.15
N ASN A 144 11.82 0.35 10.84
CA ASN A 144 12.55 -0.37 9.82
C ASN A 144 13.92 0.28 9.61
N LEU A 145 15.00 -0.50 9.74
CA LEU A 145 16.37 -0.02 9.55
C LEU A 145 16.79 -0.08 8.07
N ASP A 146 16.16 -0.93 7.30
CA ASP A 146 16.39 -1.03 5.86
C ASP A 146 15.74 0.13 5.09
N PRO A 147 16.21 0.43 3.86
CA PRO A 147 15.63 1.50 3.06
C PRO A 147 14.13 1.31 2.81
N MET A 148 13.40 2.43 2.80
CA MET A 148 11.97 2.47 2.44
C MET A 148 11.68 1.68 1.17
N GLY A 149 10.69 0.79 1.24
CA GLY A 149 10.25 -0.06 0.14
C GLY A 149 10.73 -1.52 0.22
N ILE A 150 11.58 -1.86 1.19
CA ILE A 150 11.87 -3.26 1.54
C ILE A 150 10.72 -3.75 2.41
N HIS A 151 10.12 -4.90 2.04
CA HIS A 151 9.01 -5.46 2.77
C HIS A 151 9.39 -5.72 4.25
N THR A 152 8.52 -5.34 5.19
CA THR A 152 8.76 -5.47 6.65
C THR A 152 9.18 -6.88 7.06
N GLY A 153 8.63 -7.92 6.43
CA GLY A 153 9.00 -9.30 6.70
C GLY A 153 10.42 -9.70 6.27
N ASP A 154 11.05 -8.88 5.44
CA ASP A 154 12.40 -9.10 4.88
C ASP A 154 13.42 -8.08 5.40
N SER A 155 12.99 -7.13 6.23
CA SER A 155 13.83 -6.06 6.78
C SER A 155 14.19 -6.28 8.24
N ILE A 156 15.24 -5.59 8.69
CA ILE A 156 15.61 -5.53 10.11
C ILE A 156 14.70 -4.50 10.79
N THR A 157 13.90 -4.97 11.73
CA THR A 157 12.98 -4.13 12.49
C THR A 157 13.36 -4.05 13.96
N VAL A 158 13.15 -2.88 14.56
CA VAL A 158 13.43 -2.65 15.98
C VAL A 158 12.17 -2.08 16.66
N ALA A 159 11.78 -2.69 17.78
CA ALA A 159 10.67 -2.25 18.60
C ALA A 159 11.11 -2.08 20.06
N PRO A 160 10.83 -0.95 20.71
CA PRO A 160 10.25 0.27 20.14
C PRO A 160 11.22 1.01 19.21
N ALA A 161 10.70 1.90 18.35
CA ALA A 161 11.54 2.76 17.51
C ALA A 161 12.55 3.54 18.34
N MET A 162 13.82 3.52 17.90
CA MET A 162 14.94 4.08 18.68
C MET A 162 15.35 5.48 18.21
N THR A 163 15.02 5.86 16.99
CA THR A 163 15.46 7.13 16.38
C THR A 163 14.38 8.22 16.39
N LEU A 164 13.21 7.93 16.94
CA LEU A 164 12.18 8.93 17.17
C LEU A 164 12.53 9.81 18.37
N THR A 165 12.33 11.10 18.23
CA THR A 165 12.39 12.03 19.37
C THR A 165 11.04 12.06 20.09
N ALA A 166 11.01 12.60 21.30
CA ALA A 166 9.75 12.75 22.07
C ALA A 166 8.72 13.67 21.38
N ARG A 167 9.10 14.32 20.28
CA ARG A 167 8.26 15.26 19.53
C ARG A 167 7.71 14.65 18.24
N GLU A 168 8.34 13.64 17.71
CA GLU A 168 7.92 12.82 16.58
C GLU A 168 7.04 11.68 17.07
#